data_ccec7651c8a50e7578a08775afcb01b7
#
_entry.id   ccec7651c8a50e7578a08775afcb01b7
#
_cell.length_a   1.000
_cell.length_b   1.000
_cell.length_c   1.000
_cell.angle_alpha   90.00
_cell.angle_beta   90.00
_cell.angle_gamma   90.00
#
_symmetry.space_group_name_H-M   'P 1'
#
loop_
_entity.id
_entity.type
_entity.pdbx_description
1 polymer ?
#
loop_
_entity_poly.entity_id
_entity_poly.type
_entity_poly.pdbx_seq_one_letter_code
_entity_poly.pdbx_strand_id
1 'polypeptide(L)'
;DSQWTYREDLKTEEDLWANFRYILEQNNKDRLDGEGLSDSEFEQVKNQLQFSSFYKAGEWLVGENGKVMVHVQRDMEKLHLVVMNHEHIAGGSSVYEVINQYKALKSDDEDSTDVRDRRFDVTLMINGLPMIHIELKNKQHSYMDGFWQIKKYIGEGKFTGIFSAVQMFVVSNGVDTRY
;
A
#
# COMPACT_ATOMS: atom_id res chain seq x y z
N ASP A 1 1.94 -22.73 -9.11
CA ASP A 1 1.74 -22.15 -7.77
C ASP A 1 1.74 -20.63 -7.92
N SER A 2 0.76 -19.96 -7.30
CA SER A 2 0.69 -18.49 -7.27
C SER A 2 1.80 -17.96 -6.38
N GLN A 3 2.50 -16.92 -6.85
CA GLN A 3 3.47 -16.17 -6.02
C GLN A 3 2.76 -15.29 -4.96
N TRP A 4 1.44 -15.15 -5.04
CA TRP A 4 0.63 -14.32 -4.16
C TRP A 4 0.19 -15.08 -2.92
N THR A 5 0.42 -14.50 -1.75
CA THR A 5 -0.01 -15.02 -0.46
C THR A 5 -1.22 -14.26 0.04
N TYR A 6 -2.31 -14.97 0.32
CA TYR A 6 -3.48 -14.36 0.96
C TYR A 6 -3.22 -14.12 2.44
N ARG A 7 -3.45 -12.90 2.90
CA ARG A 7 -3.19 -12.45 4.27
C ARG A 7 -4.51 -12.09 4.98
N GLU A 8 -5.11 -13.10 5.58
CA GLU A 8 -6.34 -12.95 6.36
C GLU A 8 -6.13 -12.18 7.67
N ASP A 9 -4.91 -12.15 8.16
CA ASP A 9 -4.50 -11.53 9.42
C ASP A 9 -4.38 -9.99 9.33
N LEU A 10 -4.22 -9.42 8.15
CA LEU A 10 -4.07 -7.97 7.97
C LEU A 10 -5.44 -7.28 7.86
N LYS A 11 -5.95 -6.77 8.97
CA LYS A 11 -7.32 -6.20 9.07
C LYS A 11 -7.35 -4.71 9.38
N THR A 12 -6.31 -4.17 9.99
CA THR A 12 -6.21 -2.77 10.41
C THR A 12 -5.04 -2.08 9.72
N GLU A 13 -5.03 -0.74 9.74
CA GLU A 13 -3.89 0.02 9.23
C GLU A 13 -2.62 -0.26 10.03
N GLU A 14 -2.75 -0.49 11.33
CA GLU A 14 -1.63 -0.90 12.19
C GLU A 14 -1.03 -2.23 11.75
N ASP A 15 -1.87 -3.23 11.40
CA ASP A 15 -1.40 -4.52 10.89
C ASP A 15 -0.64 -4.34 9.56
N LEU A 16 -1.14 -3.49 8.67
CA LEU A 16 -0.49 -3.19 7.39
C LEU A 16 0.86 -2.51 7.60
N TRP A 17 0.95 -1.51 8.48
CA TRP A 17 2.21 -0.85 8.81
C TRP A 17 3.20 -1.79 9.50
N ALA A 18 2.74 -2.65 10.40
CA ALA A 18 3.57 -3.65 11.06
C ALA A 18 4.13 -4.67 10.04
N ASN A 19 3.29 -5.13 9.11
CA ASN A 19 3.70 -6.00 8.03
C ASN A 19 4.74 -5.33 7.11
N PHE A 20 4.49 -4.09 6.70
CA PHE A 20 5.43 -3.31 5.90
C PHE A 20 6.78 -3.13 6.61
N ARG A 21 6.76 -2.75 7.91
CA ARG A 21 7.97 -2.62 8.74
C ARG A 21 8.77 -3.91 8.76
N TYR A 22 8.10 -5.03 9.02
CA TYR A 22 8.74 -6.33 9.05
C TYR A 22 9.44 -6.66 7.71
N ILE A 23 8.74 -6.49 6.59
CA ILE A 23 9.30 -6.75 5.26
C ILE A 23 10.47 -5.81 4.96
N LEU A 24 10.34 -4.52 5.27
CA LEU A 24 11.39 -3.52 5.10
C LEU A 24 12.65 -3.91 5.88
N GLU A 25 12.52 -4.30 7.14
CA GLU A 25 13.63 -4.76 7.99
C GLU A 25 14.27 -6.04 7.45
N GLN A 26 13.45 -7.01 7.00
CA GLN A 26 13.98 -8.25 6.42
C GLN A 26 14.82 -7.98 5.15
N ASN A 27 14.34 -7.09 4.28
CA ASN A 27 15.01 -6.75 3.03
C ASN A 27 16.27 -5.88 3.21
N ASN A 28 16.45 -5.29 4.40
CA ASN A 28 17.56 -4.39 4.70
C ASN A 28 18.41 -4.83 5.91
N LYS A 29 18.41 -6.10 6.25
CA LYS A 29 19.15 -6.62 7.43
C LYS A 29 20.61 -6.18 7.47
N ASP A 30 21.30 -6.24 6.33
CA ASP A 30 22.71 -5.86 6.23
C ASP A 30 22.93 -4.35 6.44
N ARG A 31 21.95 -3.52 6.07
CA ARG A 31 21.98 -2.06 6.22
C ARG A 31 21.61 -1.61 7.62
N LEU A 32 20.89 -2.45 8.33
CA LEU A 32 20.44 -2.24 9.70
C LEU A 32 21.36 -2.91 10.72
N ASP A 33 22.47 -3.51 10.28
CA ASP A 33 23.41 -4.27 11.12
C ASP A 33 22.74 -5.36 11.98
N GLY A 34 21.61 -5.88 11.48
CA GLY A 34 20.78 -6.88 12.16
C GLY A 34 19.87 -6.31 13.26
N GLU A 35 19.89 -5.01 13.50
CA GLU A 35 18.98 -4.34 14.42
C GLU A 35 17.68 -3.91 13.69
N GLY A 36 16.55 -3.99 14.38
CA GLY A 36 15.28 -3.44 13.87
C GLY A 36 15.27 -1.91 13.88
N LEU A 37 14.26 -1.33 13.24
CA LEU A 37 13.99 0.10 13.34
C LEU A 37 13.38 0.41 14.72
N SER A 38 13.80 1.49 15.36
CA SER A 38 13.06 2.05 16.48
C SER A 38 11.71 2.63 16.03
N ASP A 39 10.81 2.91 16.94
CA ASP A 39 9.51 3.50 16.59
C ASP A 39 9.67 4.90 16.00
N SER A 40 10.62 5.69 16.50
CA SER A 40 10.93 7.03 15.95
C SER A 40 11.53 6.97 14.55
N GLU A 41 12.35 5.97 14.27
CA GLU A 41 12.87 5.73 12.91
C GLU A 41 11.77 5.27 11.96
N PHE A 42 10.87 4.42 12.43
CA PHE A 42 9.76 3.95 11.61
C PHE A 42 8.73 5.07 11.34
N GLU A 43 8.53 6.01 12.28
CA GLU A 43 7.74 7.21 12.01
C GLU A 43 8.35 8.09 10.90
N GLN A 44 9.68 8.18 10.79
CA GLN A 44 10.33 8.86 9.67
C GLN A 44 9.99 8.16 8.33
N VAL A 45 9.92 6.84 8.33
CA VAL A 45 9.51 6.05 7.15
C VAL A 45 8.06 6.35 6.78
N LYS A 46 7.13 6.27 7.73
CA LYS A 46 5.70 6.56 7.49
C LYS A 46 5.48 7.96 6.93
N ASN A 47 6.19 8.96 7.46
CA ASN A 47 6.09 10.35 6.99
C ASN A 47 6.50 10.51 5.52
N GLN A 48 7.48 9.74 5.05
CA GLN A 48 7.91 9.74 3.65
C GLN A 48 6.90 9.04 2.72
N LEU A 49 6.06 8.16 3.26
CA LEU A 49 5.05 7.40 2.51
C LEU A 49 3.66 8.05 2.54
N GLN A 50 3.54 9.27 3.04
CA GLN A 50 2.32 10.06 2.97
C GLN A 50 2.32 10.93 1.72
N PHE A 51 1.83 10.38 0.62
CA PHE A 51 1.79 11.09 -0.64
C PHE A 51 0.55 11.96 -0.77
N SER A 52 0.75 13.20 -1.24
CA SER A 52 -0.35 14.15 -1.47
C SER A 52 -1.18 13.82 -2.72
N SER A 53 -0.68 12.95 -3.58
CA SER A 53 -1.38 12.47 -4.79
C SER A 53 -0.79 11.16 -5.29
N PHE A 54 -1.56 10.41 -6.06
CA PHE A 54 -1.09 9.20 -6.75
C PHE A 54 0.08 9.48 -7.71
N TYR A 55 0.10 10.67 -8.31
CA TYR A 55 1.22 11.11 -9.16
C TYR A 55 2.52 11.20 -8.35
N LYS A 56 2.48 11.81 -7.15
CA LYS A 56 3.66 11.92 -6.27
C LYS A 56 4.14 10.56 -5.78
N ALA A 57 3.23 9.65 -5.48
CA ALA A 57 3.58 8.27 -5.19
C ALA A 57 4.25 7.60 -6.40
N GLY A 58 3.71 7.82 -7.60
CA GLY A 58 4.30 7.30 -8.84
C GLY A 58 5.70 7.84 -9.11
N GLU A 59 5.94 9.15 -8.92
CA GLU A 59 7.29 9.73 -9.02
C GLU A 59 8.28 9.05 -8.06
N TRP A 60 7.87 8.83 -6.82
CA TRP A 60 8.72 8.12 -5.84
C TRP A 60 8.98 6.67 -6.23
N LEU A 61 7.98 5.97 -6.77
CA LEU A 61 8.09 4.58 -7.21
C LEU A 61 8.99 4.38 -8.44
N VAL A 62 9.30 5.42 -9.21
CA VAL A 62 10.32 5.35 -10.26
C VAL A 62 11.68 5.03 -9.65
N GLY A 63 11.97 5.55 -8.47
CA GLY A 63 13.20 5.27 -7.73
C GLY A 63 14.45 5.80 -8.40
N GLU A 64 15.59 5.44 -7.85
CA GLU A 64 16.92 5.76 -8.39
C GLU A 64 17.68 4.47 -8.70
N ASN A 65 18.22 4.36 -9.92
CA ASN A 65 18.93 3.16 -10.37
C ASN A 65 18.13 1.85 -10.16
N GLY A 66 16.82 1.89 -10.41
CA GLY A 66 15.93 0.75 -10.25
C GLY A 66 15.60 0.39 -8.81
N LYS A 67 15.94 1.23 -7.83
CA LYS A 67 15.63 1.02 -6.41
C LYS A 67 14.77 2.13 -5.86
N VAL A 68 13.67 1.75 -5.25
CA VAL A 68 12.81 2.65 -4.47
C VAL A 68 13.27 2.60 -3.02
N MET A 69 13.58 3.76 -2.45
CA MET A 69 14.18 3.83 -1.12
C MET A 69 13.43 4.80 -0.22
N VAL A 70 13.55 4.56 1.09
CA VAL A 70 13.26 5.52 2.17
C VAL A 70 14.53 5.81 2.95
N HIS A 71 14.56 6.93 3.62
CA HIS A 71 15.72 7.40 4.37
C HIS A 71 15.37 7.51 5.85
N VAL A 72 16.28 7.05 6.69
CA VAL A 72 16.13 7.10 8.14
C VAL A 72 17.39 7.70 8.75
N GLN A 73 17.22 8.66 9.65
CA GLN A 73 18.32 9.17 10.46
C GLN A 73 18.47 8.31 11.71
N ARG A 74 19.60 7.59 11.79
CA ARG A 74 20.03 6.84 12.98
C ARG A 74 21.28 7.51 13.55
N ASP A 75 21.16 8.13 14.70
CA ASP A 75 22.24 8.94 15.31
C ASP A 75 22.85 9.95 14.32
N MET A 76 24.12 9.75 13.97
CA MET A 76 24.86 10.62 13.04
C MET A 76 24.85 10.10 11.60
N GLU A 77 24.21 8.95 11.34
CA GLU A 77 24.18 8.29 10.04
C GLU A 77 22.82 8.39 9.37
N LYS A 78 22.82 8.59 8.05
CA LYS A 78 21.63 8.51 7.23
C LYS A 78 21.57 7.15 6.53
N LEU A 79 20.64 6.31 6.96
CA LEU A 79 20.40 5.01 6.36
C LEU A 79 19.50 5.13 5.12
N HIS A 80 19.83 4.37 4.09
CA HIS A 80 19.06 4.28 2.84
C HIS A 80 18.46 2.87 2.74
N LEU A 81 17.18 2.72 3.04
CA LEU A 81 16.51 1.43 3.08
C LEU A 81 15.75 1.18 1.77
N VAL A 82 16.02 0.05 1.15
CA VAL A 82 15.36 -0.36 -0.10
C VAL A 82 13.96 -0.90 0.21
N VAL A 83 12.96 -0.26 -0.37
CA VAL A 83 11.54 -0.70 -0.31
C VAL A 83 11.24 -1.65 -1.46
N MET A 84 11.68 -1.30 -2.68
CA MET A 84 11.52 -2.14 -3.87
C MET A 84 12.81 -2.11 -4.70
N ASN A 85 13.11 -3.23 -5.33
CA ASN A 85 14.16 -3.32 -6.34
C ASN A 85 13.53 -3.85 -7.64
N HIS A 86 13.58 -3.07 -8.71
CA HIS A 86 12.96 -3.42 -9.99
C HIS A 86 13.52 -4.72 -10.58
N GLU A 87 14.77 -5.03 -10.31
CA GLU A 87 15.38 -6.29 -10.73
C GLU A 87 14.73 -7.52 -10.07
N HIS A 88 14.08 -7.34 -8.92
CA HIS A 88 13.52 -8.42 -8.13
C HIS A 88 11.98 -8.50 -8.21
N ILE A 89 11.32 -7.60 -8.94
CA ILE A 89 9.85 -7.57 -9.05
C ILE A 89 9.32 -8.82 -9.76
N ALA A 90 10.06 -9.37 -10.73
CA ALA A 90 9.59 -10.51 -11.53
C ALA A 90 10.03 -11.89 -11.01
N GLY A 91 10.65 -12.00 -9.85
CA GLY A 91 11.10 -13.30 -9.33
C GLY A 91 12.36 -13.22 -8.47
N GLY A 92 12.37 -12.44 -7.45
CA GLY A 92 13.46 -12.32 -6.50
C GLY A 92 12.96 -12.29 -5.06
N SER A 93 13.48 -11.36 -4.28
CA SER A 93 13.11 -11.18 -2.87
C SER A 93 11.80 -10.40 -2.64
N SER A 94 11.06 -10.03 -3.69
CA SER A 94 9.78 -9.33 -3.54
C SER A 94 8.70 -10.22 -2.94
N VAL A 95 7.95 -9.66 -2.01
CA VAL A 95 6.82 -10.31 -1.33
C VAL A 95 5.53 -9.83 -1.98
N TYR A 96 4.69 -10.78 -2.38
CA TYR A 96 3.40 -10.52 -3.02
C TYR A 96 2.27 -11.00 -2.11
N GLU A 97 1.40 -10.09 -1.71
CA GLU A 97 0.34 -10.36 -0.75
C GLU A 97 -1.01 -9.85 -1.26
N VAL A 98 -2.07 -10.55 -0.88
CA VAL A 98 -3.45 -10.18 -1.18
C VAL A 98 -4.21 -10.04 0.12
N ILE A 99 -4.89 -8.92 0.30
CA ILE A 99 -5.91 -8.75 1.34
C ILE A 99 -7.27 -8.54 0.70
N ASN A 100 -8.32 -8.91 1.41
CA ASN A 100 -9.69 -8.65 0.99
C ASN A 100 -10.54 -8.09 2.11
N GLN A 101 -11.64 -7.43 1.74
CA GLN A 101 -12.63 -6.90 2.67
C GLN A 101 -12.04 -6.00 3.78
N TYR A 102 -10.97 -5.27 3.44
CA TYR A 102 -10.33 -4.33 4.36
C TYR A 102 -11.28 -3.18 4.68
N LYS A 103 -11.42 -2.85 5.97
CA LYS A 103 -12.24 -1.72 6.43
C LYS A 103 -11.39 -0.45 6.45
N ALA A 104 -11.62 0.44 5.48
CA ALA A 104 -11.08 1.79 5.51
C ALA A 104 -11.94 2.64 6.45
N LEU A 105 -11.46 2.84 7.67
CA LEU A 105 -12.17 3.58 8.70
C LEU A 105 -12.29 5.07 8.35
N LYS A 106 -13.21 5.75 9.00
CA LYS A 106 -13.31 7.20 8.99
C LYS A 106 -12.08 7.78 9.72
N SER A 107 -11.47 8.84 9.18
CA SER A 107 -10.49 9.61 9.92
C SER A 107 -11.18 10.35 11.07
N ASP A 108 -10.57 10.36 12.26
CA ASP A 108 -11.16 10.97 13.48
C ASP A 108 -11.34 12.50 13.37
N ASP A 109 -10.71 13.15 12.38
CA ASP A 109 -10.68 14.61 12.21
C ASP A 109 -11.86 15.19 11.40
N GLU A 110 -12.77 14.37 10.88
CA GLU A 110 -13.85 14.86 10.06
C GLU A 110 -15.19 14.94 10.81
N ASP A 111 -15.56 16.16 11.15
CA ASP A 111 -16.89 16.57 11.67
C ASP A 111 -18.03 16.39 10.62
N SER A 112 -17.73 15.71 9.51
CA SER A 112 -18.69 15.44 8.46
C SER A 112 -19.53 14.21 8.78
N THR A 113 -20.81 14.41 8.98
CA THR A 113 -21.84 13.36 9.24
C THR A 113 -22.03 12.38 8.07
N ASP A 114 -21.36 12.59 6.95
CA ASP A 114 -21.59 11.85 5.69
C ASP A 114 -20.47 10.86 5.32
N VAL A 115 -19.32 10.86 6.01
CA VAL A 115 -18.21 9.94 5.73
C VAL A 115 -18.45 8.63 6.48
N ARG A 116 -18.71 7.57 5.72
CA ARG A 116 -18.96 6.21 6.24
C ARG A 116 -17.72 5.36 6.17
N ASP A 117 -17.62 4.38 7.06
CA ASP A 117 -16.67 3.28 6.88
C ASP A 117 -16.87 2.64 5.52
N ARG A 118 -15.78 2.40 4.82
CA ARG A 118 -15.79 1.74 3.51
C ARG A 118 -15.08 0.41 3.61
N ARG A 119 -15.47 -0.51 2.77
CA ARG A 119 -14.85 -1.82 2.66
C ARG A 119 -14.22 -1.93 1.27
N PHE A 120 -12.92 -2.13 1.24
CA PHE A 120 -12.17 -2.41 0.02
C PHE A 120 -12.31 -3.90 -0.32
N ASP A 121 -12.71 -4.21 -1.56
CA ASP A 121 -12.96 -5.60 -1.93
C ASP A 121 -11.68 -6.43 -1.97
N VAL A 122 -10.71 -6.04 -2.80
CA VAL A 122 -9.41 -6.71 -2.89
C VAL A 122 -8.31 -5.67 -3.05
N THR A 123 -7.21 -5.87 -2.36
CA THR A 123 -5.99 -5.08 -2.53
C THR A 123 -4.79 -6.01 -2.73
N LEU A 124 -4.01 -5.75 -3.77
CA LEU A 124 -2.75 -6.43 -4.03
C LEU A 124 -1.61 -5.58 -3.49
N MET A 125 -0.73 -6.20 -2.72
CA MET A 125 0.40 -5.54 -2.07
C MET A 125 1.73 -6.10 -2.59
N ILE A 126 2.70 -5.23 -2.75
CA ILE A 126 4.08 -5.60 -3.08
C ILE A 126 4.98 -5.08 -1.97
N ASN A 127 5.75 -5.96 -1.36
CA ASN A 127 6.60 -5.64 -0.21
C ASN A 127 5.84 -4.92 0.92
N GLY A 128 4.61 -5.34 1.18
CA GLY A 128 3.75 -4.77 2.20
C GLY A 128 3.07 -3.45 1.84
N LEU A 129 3.34 -2.85 0.66
CA LEU A 129 2.67 -1.64 0.20
C LEU A 129 1.46 -1.96 -0.70
N PRO A 130 0.28 -1.38 -0.41
CA PRO A 130 -0.88 -1.44 -1.30
C PRO A 130 -0.55 -0.79 -2.65
N MET A 131 -0.58 -1.58 -3.73
CA MET A 131 -0.23 -1.12 -5.07
C MET A 131 -1.42 -1.11 -6.02
N ILE A 132 -2.31 -2.08 -5.91
CA ILE A 132 -3.46 -2.25 -6.80
C ILE A 132 -4.71 -2.44 -5.95
N HIS A 133 -5.72 -1.60 -6.18
CA HIS A 133 -7.04 -1.76 -5.59
C HIS A 133 -8.02 -2.29 -6.64
N ILE A 134 -8.75 -3.34 -6.30
CA ILE A 134 -9.71 -4.00 -7.18
C ILE A 134 -11.09 -3.91 -6.55
N GLU A 135 -12.03 -3.28 -7.25
CA GLU A 135 -13.44 -3.22 -6.88
C GLU A 135 -14.25 -4.24 -7.68
N LEU A 136 -14.98 -5.08 -6.99
CA LEU A 136 -15.74 -6.16 -7.57
C LEU A 136 -17.24 -5.86 -7.58
N LYS A 137 -17.90 -6.15 -8.69
CA LYS A 137 -19.35 -6.06 -8.82
C LYS A 137 -19.94 -7.39 -9.23
N ASN A 138 -21.19 -7.62 -8.88
CA ASN A 138 -21.92 -8.76 -9.41
C ASN A 138 -22.09 -8.58 -10.93
N LYS A 139 -22.07 -9.70 -11.67
CA LYS A 139 -22.25 -9.73 -13.13
C LYS A 139 -23.54 -9.06 -13.65
N GLN A 140 -24.53 -8.84 -12.78
CA GLN A 140 -25.76 -8.13 -13.09
C GLN A 140 -25.60 -6.60 -13.05
N HIS A 141 -24.48 -6.11 -12.50
CA HIS A 141 -24.15 -4.69 -12.41
C HIS A 141 -23.12 -4.30 -13.47
N SER A 142 -23.18 -3.03 -13.88
CA SER A 142 -22.14 -2.48 -14.74
C SER A 142 -20.81 -2.37 -13.99
N TYR A 143 -19.70 -2.60 -14.67
CA TYR A 143 -18.38 -2.27 -14.13
C TYR A 143 -18.25 -0.78 -13.80
N MET A 144 -19.05 0.06 -14.47
CA MET A 144 -19.10 1.50 -14.19
C MET A 144 -19.54 1.81 -12.74
N ASP A 145 -20.34 0.95 -12.11
CA ASP A 145 -20.72 1.13 -10.71
C ASP A 145 -19.50 1.00 -9.78
N GLY A 146 -18.58 0.09 -10.13
CA GLY A 146 -17.28 -0.03 -9.44
C GLY A 146 -16.40 1.20 -9.65
N PHE A 147 -16.36 1.74 -10.87
CA PHE A 147 -15.62 2.96 -11.17
C PHE A 147 -16.12 4.16 -10.35
N TRP A 148 -17.43 4.36 -10.29
CA TRP A 148 -18.01 5.44 -9.49
C TRP A 148 -17.78 5.26 -8.00
N GLN A 149 -17.74 4.02 -7.53
CA GLN A 149 -17.42 3.71 -6.14
C GLN A 149 -15.97 4.06 -5.80
N ILE A 150 -15.01 3.71 -6.65
CA ILE A 150 -13.60 4.10 -6.48
C ILE A 150 -13.47 5.63 -6.48
N LYS A 151 -14.10 6.34 -7.43
CA LYS A 151 -14.09 7.81 -7.44
C LYS A 151 -14.64 8.42 -6.16
N LYS A 152 -15.70 7.82 -5.61
CA LYS A 152 -16.25 8.22 -4.32
C LYS A 152 -15.25 8.01 -3.18
N TYR A 153 -14.58 6.87 -3.12
CA TYR A 153 -13.57 6.59 -2.10
C TYR A 153 -12.39 7.55 -2.18
N ILE A 154 -11.94 7.89 -3.40
CA ILE A 154 -10.91 8.91 -3.60
C ILE A 154 -11.38 10.26 -3.07
N GLY A 155 -12.61 10.69 -3.40
CA GLY A 155 -13.19 11.94 -2.93
C GLY A 155 -13.43 12.00 -1.41
N GLU A 156 -13.62 10.84 -0.76
CA GLU A 156 -13.74 10.69 0.69
C GLU A 156 -12.38 10.53 1.40
N GLY A 157 -11.25 10.67 0.69
CA GLY A 157 -9.90 10.55 1.27
C GLY A 157 -9.57 9.15 1.81
N LYS A 158 -10.20 8.08 1.30
CA LYS A 158 -9.95 6.71 1.78
C LYS A 158 -8.62 6.11 1.34
N PHE A 159 -7.97 6.70 0.34
CA PHE A 159 -6.64 6.32 -0.11
C PHE A 159 -5.58 7.24 0.50
N THR A 160 -5.50 7.27 1.82
CA THR A 160 -4.52 8.01 2.63
C THR A 160 -3.65 7.03 3.43
N GLY A 161 -2.70 7.53 4.20
CA GLY A 161 -1.76 6.69 4.94
C GLY A 161 -1.05 5.71 4.03
N ILE A 162 -0.96 4.45 4.40
CA ILE A 162 -0.30 3.41 3.61
C ILE A 162 -0.94 3.21 2.23
N PHE A 163 -2.25 3.49 2.09
CA PHE A 163 -2.96 3.39 0.80
C PHE A 163 -2.67 4.55 -0.16
N SER A 164 -1.96 5.60 0.26
CA SER A 164 -1.55 6.69 -0.63
C SER A 164 -0.57 6.22 -1.72
N ALA A 165 0.03 5.05 -1.55
CA ALA A 165 0.95 4.45 -2.53
C ALA A 165 0.24 3.72 -3.70
N VAL A 166 -1.08 3.52 -3.65
CA VAL A 166 -1.86 2.82 -4.69
C VAL A 166 -1.66 3.49 -6.06
N GLN A 167 -1.33 2.68 -7.08
CA GLN A 167 -1.03 3.16 -8.43
C GLN A 167 -2.02 2.67 -9.49
N MET A 168 -2.74 1.60 -9.20
CA MET A 168 -3.68 1.04 -10.16
C MET A 168 -5.03 0.77 -9.51
N PHE A 169 -6.07 1.14 -10.22
CA PHE A 169 -7.45 0.83 -9.87
C PHE A 169 -8.04 -0.09 -10.93
N VAL A 170 -8.63 -1.18 -10.48
CA VAL A 170 -9.28 -2.17 -11.34
C VAL A 170 -10.72 -2.32 -10.94
N VAL A 171 -11.62 -2.37 -11.91
CA VAL A 171 -13.03 -2.69 -11.70
C VAL A 171 -13.39 -3.94 -12.49
N SER A 172 -14.12 -4.85 -11.88
CA SER A 172 -14.56 -6.07 -12.55
C SER A 172 -15.97 -6.49 -12.08
N ASN A 173 -16.78 -6.96 -13.02
CA ASN A 173 -18.05 -7.61 -12.70
C ASN A 173 -18.06 -9.11 -13.04
N GLY A 174 -16.87 -9.68 -13.28
CA GLY A 174 -16.71 -11.07 -13.65
C GLY A 174 -16.98 -11.39 -15.15
N VAL A 175 -17.42 -10.37 -15.91
CA VAL A 175 -17.60 -10.43 -17.38
C VAL A 175 -16.66 -9.41 -18.03
N ASP A 176 -16.74 -8.16 -17.57
CA ASP A 176 -15.89 -7.06 -18.00
C ASP A 176 -14.89 -6.70 -16.89
N THR A 177 -13.65 -6.42 -17.28
CA THR A 177 -12.62 -5.87 -16.41
C THR A 177 -11.99 -4.65 -17.08
N ARG A 178 -11.80 -3.56 -16.32
CA ARG A 178 -11.18 -2.31 -16.76
C ARG A 178 -10.20 -1.81 -15.70
N TYR A 179 -9.19 -1.09 -16.15
CA TYR A 179 -8.15 -0.46 -15.34
C TYR A 179 -7.77 0.89 -15.93
#